data_16b7ea4e6ec64ff5f72b350e6ba22d2c
#
_entry.id   16b7ea4e6ec64ff5f72b350e6ba22d2c
#
_cell.length_a   1.000
_cell.length_b   1.000
_cell.length_c   1.000
_cell.angle_alpha   90.00
_cell.angle_beta   90.00
_cell.angle_gamma   90.00
#
_symmetry.space_group_name_H-M   'P 1'
#
loop_
_entity.id
_entity.type
_entity.pdbx_description
1 polymer ?
#
loop_
_entity_poly.entity_id
_entity_poly.type
_entity_poly.pdbx_seq_one_letter_code
_entity_poly.pdbx_strand_id
1 'polypeptide(L)'
;RDYYLWSDNDEDDTPPMFPGVEKSIWTWDDEAGQYYRHMFYRHEPDLNLTSPAVLKEIENIILFWLKLGVSGFRLDAASHLTTQAGNGDEKKGLWILEHMRRLIEERNPDAILLGEVDVDVEAYKDYFGNNDRLNLVLNFWLNKYFYVSLARKSARPLRNAVKKMIVPPESCCFANWLRNHDELDLEGISQKDKQFVLDTFAPDEEMNVYQRGIRRRLAPMLNGDRKRLAFCHAVLFSLPGVPVMRYGDEIGMGDDLDLEERYAVRTPMQWAGSQGGGFSAADPEKFIAPIINHGPYRYQKVNVADSLLHHNSLLHRIIDIANTRSEFPEIAVAPFRLITIDNDAVLGLYYETDERSILTFVNFSNQPVQFTAKGIRNATWTACLEDKRYDDALICGKTVQLSLGGYGYRWFWTHRSALR
;
A
#
# COMPACT_ATOMS: atom_id res chain seq x y z
N ARG A 1 19.95 24.49 -17.96
CA ARG A 1 18.74 24.55 -18.75
C ARG A 1 18.35 23.14 -19.26
N ASP A 2 19.23 22.39 -19.87
CA ASP A 2 18.97 21.05 -20.45
C ASP A 2 18.57 19.95 -19.46
N TYR A 3 18.53 20.28 -18.17
CA TYR A 3 18.06 19.36 -17.10
C TYR A 3 16.54 19.25 -17.03
N TYR A 4 15.79 20.22 -17.57
CA TYR A 4 14.34 20.31 -17.50
C TYR A 4 13.70 20.29 -18.89
N LEU A 5 12.39 20.03 -18.94
CA LEU A 5 11.63 20.07 -20.17
C LEU A 5 11.06 21.48 -20.39
N TRP A 6 11.36 22.08 -21.55
CA TRP A 6 10.98 23.44 -21.94
C TRP A 6 10.17 23.47 -23.21
N SER A 7 9.28 24.45 -23.34
CA SER A 7 8.49 24.73 -24.56
C SER A 7 8.36 26.23 -24.80
N ASP A 8 8.22 26.62 -26.04
CA ASP A 8 7.92 28.01 -26.43
C ASP A 8 6.42 28.34 -26.31
N ASN A 9 5.56 27.33 -26.13
CA ASN A 9 4.12 27.47 -25.91
C ASN A 9 3.65 26.48 -24.82
N ASP A 10 2.41 26.69 -24.36
CA ASP A 10 1.71 25.85 -23.38
C ASP A 10 0.52 25.09 -24.00
N GLU A 11 0.56 24.86 -25.30
CA GLU A 11 -0.47 24.16 -26.06
C GLU A 11 -0.41 22.65 -25.82
N ASP A 12 -0.84 22.23 -24.61
CA ASP A 12 -0.91 20.83 -24.18
C ASP A 12 -2.17 20.64 -23.34
N ASP A 13 -3.14 19.91 -23.87
CA ASP A 13 -4.43 19.63 -23.22
C ASP A 13 -4.33 18.52 -22.14
N THR A 14 -3.13 18.06 -21.81
CA THR A 14 -2.94 17.07 -20.73
C THR A 14 -3.44 17.64 -19.39
N PRO A 15 -4.40 16.99 -18.72
CA PRO A 15 -4.89 17.48 -17.44
C PRO A 15 -3.80 17.39 -16.37
N PRO A 16 -3.70 18.38 -15.47
CA PRO A 16 -2.76 18.32 -14.37
C PRO A 16 -3.09 17.18 -13.40
N MET A 17 -2.07 16.64 -12.74
CA MET A 17 -2.22 15.57 -11.77
C MET A 17 -3.08 15.99 -10.55
N PHE A 18 -3.10 17.29 -10.21
CA PHE A 18 -3.83 17.85 -9.08
C PHE A 18 -4.90 18.86 -9.52
N PRO A 19 -6.05 18.37 -10.04
CA PRO A 19 -7.16 19.25 -10.46
C PRO A 19 -7.64 20.11 -9.29
N GLY A 20 -7.84 21.40 -9.54
CA GLY A 20 -8.25 22.39 -8.52
C GLY A 20 -7.08 23.08 -7.82
N VAL A 21 -5.87 22.53 -7.88
CA VAL A 21 -4.62 23.14 -7.39
C VAL A 21 -3.82 23.71 -8.57
N GLU A 22 -3.54 22.88 -9.55
CA GLU A 22 -2.87 23.30 -10.78
C GLU A 22 -3.86 23.45 -11.95
N LYS A 23 -3.60 24.41 -12.84
CA LYS A 23 -4.45 24.72 -14.01
C LYS A 23 -3.88 24.15 -15.30
N SER A 24 -2.56 24.02 -15.37
CA SER A 24 -1.80 23.55 -16.52
C SER A 24 -0.63 22.72 -16.01
N ILE A 25 -0.05 21.91 -16.89
CA ILE A 25 1.23 21.21 -16.65
C ILE A 25 2.43 22.04 -17.16
N TRP A 26 2.19 23.28 -17.57
CA TRP A 26 3.19 24.22 -18.04
C TRP A 26 3.11 25.54 -17.26
N THR A 27 4.25 26.06 -16.85
CA THR A 27 4.35 27.35 -16.17
C THR A 27 5.43 28.20 -16.84
N TRP A 28 5.10 29.47 -17.10
CA TRP A 28 6.04 30.44 -17.66
C TRP A 28 7.13 30.79 -16.65
N ASP A 29 8.38 30.83 -17.14
CA ASP A 29 9.54 31.31 -16.39
C ASP A 29 10.10 32.56 -17.06
N ASP A 30 10.06 33.68 -16.35
CA ASP A 30 10.47 34.99 -16.88
C ASP A 30 11.97 35.07 -17.19
N GLU A 31 12.82 34.35 -16.42
CA GLU A 31 14.27 34.34 -16.62
C GLU A 31 14.66 33.50 -17.83
N ALA A 32 14.03 32.36 -18.00
CA ALA A 32 14.25 31.50 -19.15
C ALA A 32 13.58 32.03 -20.43
N GLY A 33 12.49 32.79 -20.30
CA GLY A 33 11.65 33.25 -21.41
C GLY A 33 10.96 32.09 -22.14
N GLN A 34 10.61 31.03 -21.41
CA GLN A 34 9.96 29.83 -21.91
C GLN A 34 9.08 29.21 -20.82
N TYR A 35 8.21 28.28 -21.22
CA TYR A 35 7.44 27.45 -20.29
C TYR A 35 8.28 26.23 -19.87
N TYR A 36 8.30 25.91 -18.55
CA TYR A 36 8.80 24.62 -18.07
C TYR A 36 7.64 23.68 -17.79
N ARG A 37 7.88 22.40 -18.01
CA ARG A 37 6.90 21.34 -17.74
C ARG A 37 6.94 20.90 -16.28
N HIS A 38 5.76 20.66 -15.71
CA HIS A 38 5.57 20.03 -14.42
C HIS A 38 4.28 19.20 -14.42
N MET A 39 4.38 17.90 -14.32
CA MET A 39 3.18 17.05 -14.25
C MET A 39 2.49 17.17 -12.89
N PHE A 40 3.26 17.38 -11.85
CA PHE A 40 2.80 17.54 -10.46
C PHE A 40 2.65 19.03 -10.12
N TYR A 41 3.28 19.50 -9.05
CA TYR A 41 3.20 20.91 -8.67
C TYR A 41 4.14 21.78 -9.50
N ARG A 42 3.78 23.03 -9.69
CA ARG A 42 4.64 24.02 -10.40
C ARG A 42 6.02 24.21 -9.80
N HIS A 43 6.22 23.88 -8.53
CA HIS A 43 7.53 23.91 -7.88
C HIS A 43 8.33 22.60 -8.04
N GLU A 44 7.79 21.64 -8.81
CA GLU A 44 8.40 20.34 -9.12
C GLU A 44 8.57 20.17 -10.64
N PRO A 45 9.52 20.92 -11.26
CA PRO A 45 9.72 20.86 -12.71
C PRO A 45 10.20 19.49 -13.15
N ASP A 46 9.66 19.00 -14.26
CA ASP A 46 9.97 17.69 -14.82
C ASP A 46 11.41 17.63 -15.35
N LEU A 47 12.18 16.62 -14.91
CA LEU A 47 13.53 16.37 -15.39
C LEU A 47 13.53 15.85 -16.83
N ASN A 48 14.49 16.31 -17.64
CA ASN A 48 14.72 15.79 -18.97
C ASN A 48 15.50 14.47 -18.92
N LEU A 49 14.83 13.35 -18.80
CA LEU A 49 15.45 12.01 -18.71
C LEU A 49 16.12 11.54 -20.02
N THR A 50 15.96 12.29 -21.12
CA THR A 50 16.71 12.02 -22.36
C THR A 50 18.06 12.71 -22.40
N SER A 51 18.34 13.62 -21.45
CA SER A 51 19.64 14.31 -21.33
C SER A 51 20.67 13.37 -20.69
N PRO A 52 21.83 13.11 -21.34
CA PRO A 52 22.90 12.31 -20.75
C PRO A 52 23.45 12.91 -19.45
N ALA A 53 23.39 14.23 -19.29
CA ALA A 53 23.82 14.91 -18.08
C ALA A 53 22.89 14.60 -16.91
N VAL A 54 21.56 14.59 -17.11
CA VAL A 54 20.57 14.21 -16.10
C VAL A 54 20.74 12.76 -15.71
N LEU A 55 20.89 11.85 -16.69
CA LEU A 55 21.13 10.43 -16.40
C LEU A 55 22.38 10.23 -15.56
N LYS A 56 23.44 10.96 -15.86
CA LYS A 56 24.70 10.88 -15.10
C LYS A 56 24.49 11.35 -13.65
N GLU A 57 23.70 12.37 -13.41
CA GLU A 57 23.39 12.82 -12.05
C GLU A 57 22.54 11.79 -11.29
N ILE A 58 21.55 11.16 -11.94
CA ILE A 58 20.77 10.08 -11.33
C ILE A 58 21.68 8.91 -10.96
N GLU A 59 22.60 8.49 -11.83
CA GLU A 59 23.61 7.48 -11.52
C GLU A 59 24.46 7.88 -10.29
N ASN A 60 24.95 9.12 -10.25
CA ASN A 60 25.74 9.64 -9.14
C ASN A 60 24.96 9.60 -7.82
N ILE A 61 23.68 9.97 -7.84
CA ILE A 61 22.78 9.91 -6.67
C ILE A 61 22.62 8.47 -6.19
N ILE A 62 22.33 7.54 -7.09
CA ILE A 62 22.19 6.10 -6.75
C ILE A 62 23.50 5.58 -6.14
N LEU A 63 24.63 5.84 -6.77
CA LEU A 63 25.95 5.38 -6.30
C LEU A 63 26.33 5.99 -4.95
N PHE A 64 25.98 7.26 -4.72
CA PHE A 64 26.22 7.95 -3.46
C PHE A 64 25.50 7.24 -2.30
N TRP A 65 24.20 6.97 -2.46
CA TRP A 65 23.40 6.33 -1.42
C TRP A 65 23.78 4.86 -1.21
N LEU A 66 24.08 4.10 -2.28
CA LEU A 66 24.58 2.74 -2.15
C LEU A 66 25.90 2.70 -1.37
N LYS A 67 26.80 3.67 -1.60
CA LYS A 67 28.05 3.80 -0.83
C LYS A 67 27.82 4.08 0.65
N LEU A 68 26.72 4.78 1.00
CA LEU A 68 26.30 4.98 2.39
C LEU A 68 25.64 3.75 3.02
N GLY A 69 25.36 2.69 2.24
CA GLY A 69 24.87 1.41 2.73
C GLY A 69 23.36 1.25 2.67
N VAL A 70 22.62 2.02 1.85
CA VAL A 70 21.19 1.74 1.62
C VAL A 70 21.02 0.41 0.90
N SER A 71 19.93 -0.30 1.23
CA SER A 71 19.61 -1.62 0.68
C SER A 71 18.65 -1.57 -0.52
N GLY A 72 18.38 -0.39 -1.06
CA GLY A 72 17.53 -0.21 -2.23
C GLY A 72 16.92 1.18 -2.34
N PHE A 73 16.04 1.34 -3.33
CA PHE A 73 15.42 2.61 -3.65
C PHE A 73 13.92 2.44 -3.92
N ARG A 74 13.13 3.44 -3.55
CA ARG A 74 11.79 3.64 -4.06
C ARG A 74 11.83 4.67 -5.19
N LEU A 75 11.34 4.30 -6.35
CA LEU A 75 11.09 5.21 -7.46
C LEU A 75 9.69 5.77 -7.33
N ASP A 76 9.63 7.07 -7.12
CA ASP A 76 8.40 7.85 -7.10
C ASP A 76 7.82 7.94 -8.51
N ALA A 77 6.49 7.86 -8.65
CA ALA A 77 5.79 8.00 -9.91
C ALA A 77 6.47 7.30 -11.11
N ALA A 78 6.84 6.01 -10.95
CA ALA A 78 7.68 5.31 -11.93
C ALA A 78 7.05 5.20 -13.33
N SER A 79 5.72 5.18 -13.45
CA SER A 79 5.00 5.27 -14.73
C SER A 79 5.23 6.61 -15.44
N HIS A 80 5.32 7.69 -14.66
CA HIS A 80 5.60 9.01 -15.19
C HIS A 80 7.05 9.14 -15.64
N LEU A 81 7.97 8.63 -14.81
CA LEU A 81 9.39 8.56 -15.15
C LEU A 81 9.64 7.80 -16.46
N THR A 82 8.97 6.66 -16.69
CA THR A 82 9.07 5.93 -17.97
C THR A 82 8.47 6.72 -19.12
N THR A 83 7.35 7.41 -18.92
CA THR A 83 6.76 8.28 -19.94
C THR A 83 7.72 9.39 -20.38
N GLN A 84 8.39 10.03 -19.44
CA GLN A 84 9.40 11.06 -19.72
C GLN A 84 10.61 10.49 -20.46
N ALA A 85 11.16 9.37 -20.01
CA ALA A 85 12.29 8.70 -20.65
C ALA A 85 11.98 8.22 -22.08
N GLY A 86 10.71 8.00 -22.38
CA GLY A 86 10.21 7.60 -23.71
C GLY A 86 9.70 8.73 -24.57
N ASN A 87 9.93 10.00 -24.24
CA ASN A 87 9.38 11.15 -24.95
C ASN A 87 7.85 11.08 -25.13
N GLY A 88 7.12 10.81 -24.04
CA GLY A 88 5.67 10.66 -24.04
C GLY A 88 5.16 9.24 -24.31
N ASP A 89 6.04 8.29 -24.63
CA ASP A 89 5.69 6.88 -24.83
C ASP A 89 6.24 6.04 -23.66
N GLU A 90 5.37 5.67 -22.73
CA GLU A 90 5.73 4.88 -21.54
C GLU A 90 6.50 3.60 -21.88
N LYS A 91 6.08 2.87 -22.92
CA LYS A 91 6.72 1.61 -23.32
C LYS A 91 8.13 1.81 -23.85
N LYS A 92 8.35 2.90 -24.59
CA LYS A 92 9.69 3.24 -25.08
C LYS A 92 10.62 3.68 -23.97
N GLY A 93 10.08 4.17 -22.85
CA GLY A 93 10.87 4.63 -21.71
C GLY A 93 11.20 3.57 -20.65
N LEU A 94 10.68 2.36 -20.78
CA LEU A 94 10.93 1.27 -19.80
C LEU A 94 12.43 0.93 -19.63
N TRP A 95 13.28 1.28 -20.60
CA TRP A 95 14.74 1.12 -20.54
C TRP A 95 15.38 1.81 -19.33
N ILE A 96 14.75 2.88 -18.81
CA ILE A 96 15.31 3.60 -17.65
C ILE A 96 15.30 2.72 -16.40
N LEU A 97 14.26 1.89 -16.25
CA LEU A 97 14.15 0.94 -15.12
C LEU A 97 15.21 -0.16 -15.23
N GLU A 98 15.45 -0.67 -16.45
CA GLU A 98 16.50 -1.66 -16.72
C GLU A 98 17.90 -1.07 -16.44
N HIS A 99 18.10 0.17 -16.83
CA HIS A 99 19.36 0.88 -16.60
C HIS A 99 19.64 1.06 -15.10
N MET A 100 18.65 1.55 -14.34
CA MET A 100 18.76 1.73 -12.89
C MET A 100 18.95 0.38 -12.18
N ARG A 101 18.17 -0.64 -12.57
CA ARG A 101 18.27 -1.98 -12.00
C ARG A 101 19.68 -2.55 -12.16
N ARG A 102 20.22 -2.53 -13.38
CA ARG A 102 21.57 -3.00 -13.67
C ARG A 102 22.63 -2.26 -12.86
N LEU A 103 22.58 -0.91 -12.80
CA LEU A 103 23.50 -0.10 -12.02
C LEU A 103 23.52 -0.47 -10.54
N ILE A 104 22.32 -0.72 -9.98
CA ILE A 104 22.15 -1.08 -8.57
C ILE A 104 22.71 -2.47 -8.31
N GLU A 105 22.38 -3.47 -9.13
CA GLU A 105 22.83 -4.86 -8.97
C GLU A 105 24.34 -5.02 -9.14
N GLU A 106 24.96 -4.27 -10.04
CA GLU A 106 26.44 -4.25 -10.20
C GLU A 106 27.16 -3.79 -8.93
N ARG A 107 26.51 -3.05 -8.05
CA ARG A 107 27.09 -2.50 -6.82
C ARG A 107 26.66 -3.25 -5.56
N ASN A 108 25.41 -3.65 -5.52
CA ASN A 108 24.83 -4.42 -4.43
C ASN A 108 23.75 -5.37 -5.00
N PRO A 109 24.08 -6.64 -5.24
CA PRO A 109 23.15 -7.62 -5.79
C PRO A 109 21.91 -7.87 -4.93
N ASP A 110 21.99 -7.57 -3.63
CA ASP A 110 20.88 -7.74 -2.68
C ASP A 110 19.99 -6.49 -2.57
N ALA A 111 20.36 -5.40 -3.23
CA ALA A 111 19.58 -4.17 -3.18
C ALA A 111 18.33 -4.27 -4.07
N ILE A 112 17.23 -3.71 -3.59
CA ILE A 112 15.95 -3.77 -4.27
C ILE A 112 15.54 -2.44 -4.90
N LEU A 113 14.75 -2.53 -5.96
CA LEU A 113 14.13 -1.41 -6.63
C LEU A 113 12.60 -1.54 -6.51
N LEU A 114 11.98 -0.66 -5.72
CA LEU A 114 10.54 -0.56 -5.52
C LEU A 114 9.98 0.57 -6.38
N GLY A 115 8.98 0.31 -7.22
CA GLY A 115 8.32 1.33 -8.02
C GLY A 115 6.93 1.68 -7.52
N GLU A 116 6.61 2.97 -7.54
CA GLU A 116 5.25 3.44 -7.47
C GLU A 116 4.66 3.49 -8.88
N VAL A 117 3.73 2.57 -9.15
CA VAL A 117 3.15 2.36 -10.47
C VAL A 117 1.64 2.21 -10.32
N ASP A 118 0.86 3.19 -10.75
CA ASP A 118 -0.60 3.08 -10.81
C ASP A 118 -1.04 2.94 -12.26
N VAL A 119 -1.22 1.71 -12.67
CA VAL A 119 -1.57 1.31 -14.05
C VAL A 119 -2.60 0.19 -14.03
N ASP A 120 -3.15 -0.14 -15.18
CA ASP A 120 -4.00 -1.32 -15.33
C ASP A 120 -3.25 -2.61 -14.94
N VAL A 121 -4.00 -3.57 -14.38
CA VAL A 121 -3.42 -4.80 -13.79
C VAL A 121 -2.53 -5.59 -14.75
N GLU A 122 -2.86 -5.61 -16.05
CA GLU A 122 -2.05 -6.30 -17.07
C GLU A 122 -0.73 -5.58 -17.38
N ALA A 123 -0.68 -4.27 -17.20
CA ALA A 123 0.51 -3.46 -17.48
C ALA A 123 1.61 -3.66 -16.44
N TYR A 124 1.30 -4.14 -15.23
CA TYR A 124 2.34 -4.42 -14.23
C TYR A 124 3.44 -5.36 -14.73
N LYS A 125 3.13 -6.27 -15.66
CA LYS A 125 4.14 -7.14 -16.28
C LYS A 125 5.27 -6.38 -16.96
N ASP A 126 4.96 -5.22 -17.56
CA ASP A 126 5.93 -4.38 -18.25
C ASP A 126 6.90 -3.72 -17.25
N TYR A 127 6.46 -3.47 -16.02
CA TYR A 127 7.28 -2.91 -14.97
C TYR A 127 8.17 -3.92 -14.24
N PHE A 128 7.76 -5.18 -14.18
CA PHE A 128 8.64 -6.26 -13.72
C PHE A 128 9.64 -6.69 -14.80
N GLY A 129 9.23 -6.59 -16.10
CA GLY A 129 10.01 -7.11 -17.21
C GLY A 129 10.21 -8.62 -17.11
N ASN A 130 11.39 -9.08 -17.48
CA ASN A 130 11.85 -10.47 -17.30
C ASN A 130 12.72 -10.62 -16.05
N ASN A 131 12.34 -9.96 -14.93
CA ASN A 131 13.13 -9.81 -13.71
C ASN A 131 14.33 -8.87 -13.89
N ASP A 132 14.23 -7.90 -14.78
CA ASP A 132 15.30 -6.98 -15.16
C ASP A 132 14.95 -5.49 -14.92
N ARG A 133 13.76 -5.23 -14.34
CA ARG A 133 13.24 -3.89 -14.03
C ARG A 133 12.99 -3.75 -12.53
N LEU A 134 11.76 -3.60 -12.09
CA LEU A 134 11.43 -3.45 -10.67
C LEU A 134 11.40 -4.81 -9.96
N ASN A 135 11.97 -4.88 -8.74
CA ASN A 135 11.80 -6.04 -7.86
C ASN A 135 10.44 -6.05 -7.18
N LEU A 136 10.01 -4.86 -6.75
CA LEU A 136 8.76 -4.62 -6.02
C LEU A 136 7.95 -3.55 -6.74
N VAL A 137 6.65 -3.77 -6.81
CA VAL A 137 5.70 -2.79 -7.34
C VAL A 137 4.59 -2.56 -6.32
N LEU A 138 4.30 -1.30 -6.01
CA LEU A 138 3.17 -0.94 -5.16
C LEU A 138 1.85 -1.36 -5.84
N ASN A 139 1.02 -2.11 -5.11
CA ASN A 139 -0.18 -2.75 -5.62
C ASN A 139 -1.42 -1.84 -5.50
N PHE A 140 -1.52 -0.81 -6.33
CA PHE A 140 -2.69 0.08 -6.37
C PHE A 140 -3.97 -0.68 -6.72
N TRP A 141 -3.89 -1.70 -7.57
CA TRP A 141 -5.02 -2.51 -7.95
C TRP A 141 -5.71 -3.17 -6.75
N LEU A 142 -4.98 -3.92 -5.91
CA LEU A 142 -5.58 -4.55 -4.73
C LEU A 142 -5.97 -3.52 -3.67
N ASN A 143 -5.23 -2.42 -3.52
CA ASN A 143 -5.55 -1.35 -2.57
C ASN A 143 -6.96 -0.80 -2.82
N LYS A 144 -7.29 -0.42 -4.05
CA LYS A 144 -8.60 0.10 -4.44
C LYS A 144 -9.73 -0.91 -4.14
N TYR A 145 -9.57 -2.15 -4.54
CA TYR A 145 -10.59 -3.19 -4.32
C TYR A 145 -10.69 -3.68 -2.87
N PHE A 146 -9.64 -3.51 -2.06
CA PHE A 146 -9.74 -3.70 -0.62
C PHE A 146 -10.75 -2.71 -0.01
N TYR A 147 -10.70 -1.43 -0.35
CA TYR A 147 -11.65 -0.44 0.16
C TYR A 147 -13.06 -0.64 -0.39
N VAL A 148 -13.22 -1.05 -1.63
CA VAL A 148 -14.53 -1.45 -2.16
C VAL A 148 -15.11 -2.63 -1.37
N SER A 149 -14.29 -3.63 -1.06
CA SER A 149 -14.70 -4.78 -0.25
C SER A 149 -15.06 -4.40 1.17
N LEU A 150 -14.29 -3.53 1.79
CA LEU A 150 -14.50 -3.05 3.16
C LEU A 150 -15.80 -2.23 3.26
N ALA A 151 -16.05 -1.33 2.30
CA ALA A 151 -17.27 -0.55 2.21
C ALA A 151 -18.50 -1.43 2.00
N ARG A 152 -18.42 -2.39 1.08
CA ARG A 152 -19.51 -3.32 0.76
C ARG A 152 -19.72 -4.43 1.79
N LYS A 153 -18.83 -4.57 2.77
CA LYS A 153 -18.81 -5.68 3.75
C LYS A 153 -18.84 -7.05 3.06
N SER A 154 -18.12 -7.18 1.95
CA SER A 154 -18.09 -8.36 1.09
C SER A 154 -16.68 -8.57 0.54
N ALA A 155 -16.17 -9.79 0.61
CA ALA A 155 -14.89 -10.16 0.04
C ALA A 155 -14.90 -10.25 -1.50
N ARG A 156 -16.08 -10.22 -2.13
CA ARG A 156 -16.24 -10.48 -3.57
C ARG A 156 -15.44 -9.52 -4.46
N PRO A 157 -15.42 -8.18 -4.23
CA PRO A 157 -14.60 -7.27 -5.03
C PRO A 157 -13.11 -7.60 -4.95
N LEU A 158 -12.57 -7.76 -3.75
CA LEU A 158 -11.14 -8.10 -3.57
C LEU A 158 -10.80 -9.49 -4.11
N ARG A 159 -11.67 -10.48 -3.91
CA ARG A 159 -11.52 -11.82 -4.48
C ARG A 159 -11.43 -11.78 -6.01
N ASN A 160 -12.26 -10.97 -6.65
CA ASN A 160 -12.22 -10.79 -8.10
C ASN A 160 -10.97 -10.04 -8.56
N ALA A 161 -10.49 -9.08 -7.79
CA ALA A 161 -9.25 -8.37 -8.08
C ALA A 161 -8.03 -9.30 -7.97
N VAL A 162 -7.98 -10.13 -6.92
CA VAL A 162 -6.92 -11.16 -6.75
C VAL A 162 -6.89 -12.15 -7.91
N LYS A 163 -8.05 -12.54 -8.45
CA LYS A 163 -8.11 -13.44 -9.64
C LYS A 163 -7.52 -12.84 -10.90
N LYS A 164 -7.51 -11.52 -11.00
CA LYS A 164 -6.99 -10.80 -12.17
C LYS A 164 -5.52 -10.43 -12.05
N MET A 165 -4.92 -10.58 -10.87
CA MET A 165 -3.51 -10.27 -10.68
C MET A 165 -2.66 -11.11 -11.63
N ILE A 166 -1.65 -10.46 -12.19
CA ILE A 166 -0.57 -11.16 -12.88
C ILE A 166 0.29 -11.92 -11.86
N VAL A 167 0.98 -12.95 -12.31
CA VAL A 167 2.03 -13.62 -11.54
C VAL A 167 3.34 -12.90 -11.83
N PRO A 168 3.97 -12.25 -10.83
CA PRO A 168 5.27 -11.62 -11.03
C PRO A 168 6.34 -12.66 -11.43
N PRO A 169 7.43 -12.25 -12.10
CA PRO A 169 8.60 -13.11 -12.30
C PRO A 169 9.17 -13.61 -10.97
N GLU A 170 9.96 -14.68 -11.04
CA GLU A 170 10.70 -15.20 -9.87
C GLU A 170 11.53 -14.08 -9.23
N SER A 171 11.56 -14.03 -7.89
CA SER A 171 12.23 -13.00 -7.09
C SER A 171 11.59 -11.59 -7.15
N CYS A 172 10.47 -11.43 -7.87
CA CYS A 172 9.68 -10.22 -7.85
C CYS A 172 8.38 -10.42 -7.08
N CYS A 173 7.86 -9.37 -6.46
CA CYS A 173 6.54 -9.43 -5.83
C CYS A 173 5.87 -8.07 -5.73
N PHE A 174 4.58 -8.08 -5.38
CA PHE A 174 3.85 -6.87 -5.07
C PHE A 174 4.09 -6.40 -3.64
N ALA A 175 4.07 -5.09 -3.44
CA ALA A 175 4.04 -4.45 -2.14
C ALA A 175 2.63 -3.93 -1.86
N ASN A 176 1.95 -4.49 -0.86
CA ASN A 176 0.58 -4.14 -0.51
C ASN A 176 0.56 -3.19 0.68
N TRP A 177 -0.37 -2.24 0.70
CA TRP A 177 -0.54 -1.30 1.82
C TRP A 177 -2.03 -1.03 2.08
N LEU A 178 -2.35 -0.43 3.24
CA LEU A 178 -3.68 0.09 3.54
C LEU A 178 -3.75 1.57 3.21
N ARG A 179 -2.94 2.37 3.88
CA ARG A 179 -2.77 3.80 3.62
C ARG A 179 -1.29 4.12 3.45
N ASN A 180 -1.01 5.17 2.67
CA ASN A 180 0.32 5.75 2.51
C ASN A 180 0.31 7.23 2.94
N HIS A 181 1.32 8.00 2.56
CA HIS A 181 1.46 9.43 2.85
C HIS A 181 0.66 10.33 1.88
N ASP A 182 0.01 9.75 0.87
CA ASP A 182 -0.80 10.44 -0.13
C ASP A 182 -2.30 10.15 0.06
N GLU A 183 -3.12 10.64 -0.84
CA GLU A 183 -4.54 10.30 -0.88
C GLU A 183 -4.75 8.81 -1.13
N LEU A 184 -5.88 8.30 -0.70
CA LEU A 184 -6.39 7.03 -1.21
C LEU A 184 -6.98 7.29 -2.59
N ASP A 185 -6.21 7.00 -3.63
CA ASP A 185 -6.64 7.17 -5.00
C ASP A 185 -7.73 6.14 -5.37
N LEU A 186 -8.82 6.62 -5.97
CA LEU A 186 -9.96 5.82 -6.41
C LEU A 186 -10.15 5.86 -7.93
N GLU A 187 -9.15 6.34 -8.68
CA GLU A 187 -9.18 6.29 -10.14
C GLU A 187 -9.09 4.83 -10.64
N GLY A 188 -9.62 4.57 -11.83
CA GLY A 188 -9.59 3.24 -12.45
C GLY A 188 -10.60 2.23 -11.90
N ILE A 189 -11.39 2.55 -10.86
CA ILE A 189 -12.56 1.75 -10.46
C ILE A 189 -13.86 2.34 -11.01
N SER A 190 -14.95 1.55 -10.98
CA SER A 190 -16.25 2.03 -11.47
C SER A 190 -16.73 3.25 -10.67
N GLN A 191 -17.39 4.21 -11.34
CA GLN A 191 -17.96 5.40 -10.68
C GLN A 191 -18.90 5.02 -9.53
N LYS A 192 -19.65 3.92 -9.68
CA LYS A 192 -20.52 3.40 -8.63
C LYS A 192 -19.73 2.94 -7.41
N ASP A 193 -18.60 2.27 -7.61
CA ASP A 193 -17.75 1.82 -6.50
C ASP A 193 -17.01 3.01 -5.88
N LYS A 194 -16.51 3.95 -6.69
CA LYS A 194 -15.87 5.19 -6.23
C LYS A 194 -16.81 5.96 -5.30
N GLN A 195 -18.03 6.25 -5.77
CA GLN A 195 -19.01 6.98 -4.97
C GLN A 195 -19.36 6.23 -3.67
N PHE A 196 -19.53 4.91 -3.74
CA PHE A 196 -19.87 4.10 -2.55
C PHE A 196 -18.74 4.11 -1.50
N VAL A 197 -17.47 4.12 -1.94
CA VAL A 197 -16.30 4.24 -1.05
C VAL A 197 -16.23 5.63 -0.43
N LEU A 198 -16.44 6.70 -1.23
CA LEU A 198 -16.50 8.08 -0.74
C LEU A 198 -17.60 8.26 0.31
N ASP A 199 -18.84 7.87 0.01
CA ASP A 199 -19.98 7.96 0.94
C ASP A 199 -19.72 7.20 2.25
N THR A 200 -18.95 6.12 2.21
CA THR A 200 -18.66 5.28 3.37
C THR A 200 -17.53 5.83 4.25
N PHE A 201 -16.46 6.38 3.66
CA PHE A 201 -15.22 6.70 4.37
C PHE A 201 -14.84 8.18 4.36
N ALA A 202 -15.44 8.95 3.48
CA ALA A 202 -15.16 10.38 3.30
C ALA A 202 -16.41 11.15 2.83
N PRO A 203 -17.53 11.09 3.61
CA PRO A 203 -18.80 11.70 3.21
C PRO A 203 -18.74 13.23 3.11
N ASP A 204 -17.86 13.88 3.87
CA ASP A 204 -17.75 15.32 3.88
C ASP A 204 -16.71 15.79 2.85
N GLU A 205 -16.95 16.92 2.20
CA GLU A 205 -16.12 17.44 1.12
C GLU A 205 -14.66 17.66 1.56
N GLU A 206 -14.45 18.13 2.78
CA GLU A 206 -13.12 18.34 3.35
C GLU A 206 -12.28 17.08 3.51
N MET A 207 -12.91 15.89 3.48
CA MET A 207 -12.24 14.60 3.53
C MET A 207 -11.71 14.15 2.16
N ASN A 208 -12.08 14.86 1.10
CA ASN A 208 -11.75 14.54 -0.28
C ASN A 208 -10.66 15.49 -0.81
N VAL A 209 -9.90 15.03 -1.80
CA VAL A 209 -8.83 15.82 -2.42
C VAL A 209 -8.68 15.47 -3.90
N TYR A 210 -8.30 16.45 -4.71
CA TYR A 210 -8.02 16.34 -6.15
C TYR A 210 -9.17 15.71 -6.98
N GLN A 211 -10.42 15.78 -6.50
CA GLN A 211 -11.61 15.19 -7.13
C GLN A 211 -11.53 13.67 -7.39
N ARG A 212 -10.51 12.98 -6.86
CA ARG A 212 -10.25 11.56 -7.12
C ARG A 212 -10.04 10.70 -5.89
N GLY A 213 -9.68 11.26 -4.75
CA GLY A 213 -9.22 10.48 -3.62
C GLY A 213 -9.61 11.01 -2.25
N ILE A 214 -9.25 10.25 -1.23
CA ILE A 214 -9.56 10.49 0.18
C ILE A 214 -8.29 10.88 0.92
N ARG A 215 -8.31 12.04 1.61
CA ARG A 215 -7.21 12.52 2.46
C ARG A 215 -7.41 12.18 3.95
N ARG A 216 -7.78 10.93 4.23
CA ARG A 216 -8.00 10.41 5.59
C ARG A 216 -7.00 9.30 5.93
N ARG A 217 -6.63 9.16 7.20
CA ARG A 217 -5.94 7.98 7.70
C ARG A 217 -6.93 6.83 7.97
N LEU A 218 -6.41 5.60 8.10
CA LEU A 218 -7.23 4.41 8.29
C LEU A 218 -8.12 4.49 9.54
N ALA A 219 -7.58 4.96 10.67
CA ALA A 219 -8.32 4.97 11.93
C ALA A 219 -9.55 5.88 11.91
N PRO A 220 -9.49 7.15 11.45
CA PRO A 220 -10.68 7.97 11.29
C PRO A 220 -11.71 7.42 10.30
N MET A 221 -11.29 6.84 9.18
CA MET A 221 -12.18 6.19 8.22
C MET A 221 -12.99 5.04 8.85
N LEU A 222 -12.47 4.43 9.91
CA LEU A 222 -13.09 3.33 10.64
C LEU A 222 -13.65 3.74 12.01
N ASN A 223 -13.73 5.05 12.29
CA ASN A 223 -14.20 5.61 13.57
C ASN A 223 -13.39 5.09 14.79
N GLY A 224 -12.12 4.78 14.61
CA GLY A 224 -11.23 4.26 15.67
C GLY A 224 -11.60 2.86 16.15
N ASP A 225 -12.44 2.11 15.44
CA ASP A 225 -12.82 0.74 15.80
C ASP A 225 -11.60 -0.20 15.72
N ARG A 226 -11.05 -0.52 16.88
CA ARG A 226 -9.83 -1.36 17.02
C ARG A 226 -9.99 -2.74 16.37
N LYS A 227 -11.18 -3.32 16.40
CA LYS A 227 -11.43 -4.63 15.78
C LYS A 227 -11.35 -4.54 14.26
N ARG A 228 -11.95 -3.51 13.67
CA ARG A 228 -11.88 -3.27 12.23
C ARG A 228 -10.46 -2.91 11.80
N LEU A 229 -9.73 -2.13 12.59
CA LEU A 229 -8.33 -1.79 12.33
C LEU A 229 -7.44 -3.04 12.33
N ALA A 230 -7.54 -3.89 13.36
CA ALA A 230 -6.81 -5.16 13.40
C ALA A 230 -7.20 -6.09 12.23
N PHE A 231 -8.48 -6.17 11.89
CA PHE A 231 -8.97 -6.92 10.73
C PHE A 231 -8.31 -6.41 9.42
N CYS A 232 -8.26 -5.10 9.19
CA CYS A 232 -7.64 -4.54 8.00
C CYS A 232 -6.16 -4.95 7.88
N HIS A 233 -5.43 -4.91 8.99
CA HIS A 233 -4.03 -5.39 9.01
C HIS A 233 -3.94 -6.90 8.80
N ALA A 234 -4.83 -7.70 9.39
CA ALA A 234 -4.86 -9.14 9.13
C ALA A 234 -5.12 -9.45 7.65
N VAL A 235 -5.99 -8.68 6.96
CA VAL A 235 -6.15 -8.79 5.51
C VAL A 235 -4.85 -8.43 4.80
N LEU A 236 -4.26 -7.27 5.10
CA LEU A 236 -3.00 -6.81 4.49
C LEU A 236 -1.92 -7.89 4.56
N PHE A 237 -1.70 -8.43 5.74
CA PHE A 237 -0.65 -9.42 5.99
C PHE A 237 -0.98 -10.81 5.40
N SER A 238 -2.26 -11.08 5.08
CA SER A 238 -2.69 -12.32 4.43
C SER A 238 -2.59 -12.30 2.92
N LEU A 239 -2.41 -11.14 2.28
CA LEU A 239 -2.32 -11.02 0.81
C LEU A 239 -0.97 -11.50 0.27
N PRO A 240 -0.92 -12.03 -0.98
CA PRO A 240 0.34 -12.37 -1.64
C PRO A 240 1.16 -11.11 -1.89
N GLY A 241 2.46 -11.17 -1.62
CA GLY A 241 3.36 -10.03 -1.66
C GLY A 241 3.86 -9.61 -0.28
N VAL A 242 4.54 -8.47 -0.19
CA VAL A 242 5.05 -7.92 1.06
C VAL A 242 4.10 -6.86 1.61
N PRO A 243 3.79 -6.87 2.92
CA PRO A 243 2.99 -5.83 3.54
C PRO A 243 3.84 -4.58 3.78
N VAL A 244 3.32 -3.42 3.43
CA VAL A 244 3.89 -2.11 3.74
C VAL A 244 2.98 -1.42 4.75
N MET A 245 3.51 -1.15 5.93
CA MET A 245 2.80 -0.44 6.98
C MET A 245 3.21 1.02 7.01
N ARG A 246 2.23 1.90 7.14
CA ARG A 246 2.48 3.30 7.42
C ARG A 246 2.66 3.49 8.92
N TYR A 247 3.67 4.30 9.32
CA TYR A 247 3.86 4.68 10.72
C TYR A 247 2.58 5.27 11.33
N GLY A 248 2.27 4.88 12.55
CA GLY A 248 1.12 5.36 13.30
C GLY A 248 -0.19 4.60 13.05
N ASP A 249 -0.31 3.82 11.97
CA ASP A 249 -1.50 2.98 11.75
C ASP A 249 -1.58 1.87 12.81
N GLU A 250 -0.43 1.39 13.30
CA GLU A 250 -0.30 0.39 14.37
C GLU A 250 -0.85 0.84 15.72
N ILE A 251 -0.92 2.15 15.96
CA ILE A 251 -1.52 2.73 17.16
C ILE A 251 -2.88 3.39 16.90
N GLY A 252 -3.32 3.40 15.64
CA GLY A 252 -4.56 4.04 15.24
C GLY A 252 -4.49 5.58 15.21
N MET A 253 -3.37 6.16 14.74
CA MET A 253 -3.24 7.61 14.53
C MET A 253 -4.33 8.13 13.62
N GLY A 254 -4.78 9.37 13.92
CA GLY A 254 -5.71 10.11 13.10
C GLY A 254 -5.07 10.96 12.02
N ASP A 255 -5.92 11.69 11.34
CA ASP A 255 -5.57 12.79 10.44
C ASP A 255 -5.90 14.15 11.07
N ASP A 256 -5.41 15.21 10.47
CA ASP A 256 -5.71 16.61 10.82
C ASP A 256 -6.24 17.33 9.57
N LEU A 257 -7.57 17.41 9.45
CA LEU A 257 -8.22 17.96 8.26
C LEU A 257 -8.12 19.50 8.17
N ASP A 258 -7.65 20.18 9.23
CA ASP A 258 -7.37 21.62 9.20
C ASP A 258 -6.12 21.91 8.34
N LEU A 259 -5.29 20.89 8.08
CA LEU A 259 -4.14 20.99 7.18
C LEU A 259 -4.57 20.82 5.73
N GLU A 260 -3.88 21.53 4.83
CA GLU A 260 -4.19 21.50 3.40
C GLU A 260 -3.81 20.15 2.76
N GLU A 261 -4.57 19.74 1.76
CA GLU A 261 -4.29 18.62 0.87
C GLU A 261 -3.80 17.35 1.61
N ARG A 262 -2.67 16.79 1.15
CA ARG A 262 -2.03 15.59 1.70
C ARG A 262 -1.40 15.81 3.08
N TYR A 263 -1.16 17.06 3.49
CA TYR A 263 -0.60 17.35 4.82
C TYR A 263 -1.51 16.85 5.95
N ALA A 264 -2.82 16.78 5.72
CA ALA A 264 -3.78 16.20 6.66
C ALA A 264 -3.37 14.82 7.19
N VAL A 265 -2.72 14.01 6.38
CA VAL A 265 -2.28 12.65 6.74
C VAL A 265 -0.77 12.56 7.03
N ARG A 266 0.00 13.64 6.95
CA ARG A 266 1.48 13.66 7.09
C ARG A 266 1.95 14.24 8.43
N THR A 267 1.16 14.11 9.48
CA THR A 267 1.50 14.60 10.82
C THR A 267 2.61 13.77 11.47
N PRO A 268 3.40 14.35 12.40
CA PRO A 268 4.45 13.64 13.12
C PRO A 268 3.94 12.43 13.91
N MET A 269 4.80 11.42 14.08
CA MET A 269 4.51 10.23 14.87
C MET A 269 4.26 10.59 16.35
N GLN A 270 3.24 9.96 16.93
CA GLN A 270 2.82 10.15 18.33
C GLN A 270 3.47 9.08 19.22
N TRP A 271 4.65 9.39 19.77
CA TRP A 271 5.43 8.44 20.59
C TRP A 271 4.96 8.39 22.03
N ALA A 272 4.56 9.54 22.62
CA ALA A 272 4.18 9.65 24.02
C ALA A 272 3.12 10.71 24.25
N GLY A 273 2.44 10.67 25.40
CA GLY A 273 1.49 11.70 25.84
C GLY A 273 2.14 13.01 26.36
N SER A 274 3.47 13.12 26.34
CA SER A 274 4.23 14.31 26.73
C SER A 274 4.22 15.39 25.64
N GLN A 275 4.68 16.60 25.97
CA GLN A 275 4.75 17.73 25.05
C GLN A 275 5.39 17.34 23.73
N GLY A 276 4.82 17.80 22.63
CA GLY A 276 5.28 17.46 21.29
C GLY A 276 5.12 15.98 20.90
N GLY A 277 4.30 15.22 21.64
CA GLY A 277 4.04 13.80 21.37
C GLY A 277 5.28 12.90 21.53
N GLY A 278 6.35 13.39 22.17
CA GLY A 278 7.64 12.69 22.23
C GLY A 278 8.38 12.64 20.88
N PHE A 279 7.90 13.35 19.86
CA PHE A 279 8.53 13.37 18.53
C PHE A 279 9.83 14.18 18.51
N SER A 280 9.85 15.34 19.17
CA SER A 280 10.99 16.23 19.26
C SER A 280 11.02 16.94 20.60
N ALA A 281 12.23 17.32 21.05
CA ALA A 281 12.43 18.21 22.21
C ALA A 281 12.26 19.70 21.86
N ALA A 282 12.07 20.03 20.57
CA ALA A 282 11.81 21.41 20.15
C ALA A 282 10.41 21.85 20.63
N ASP A 283 10.20 23.16 20.66
CA ASP A 283 8.89 23.74 20.89
C ASP A 283 7.94 23.28 19.75
N PRO A 284 6.75 22.74 20.06
CA PRO A 284 5.80 22.28 19.04
C PRO A 284 5.44 23.33 17.97
N GLU A 285 5.48 24.62 18.32
CA GLU A 285 5.24 25.72 17.38
C GLU A 285 6.34 25.82 16.28
N LYS A 286 7.50 25.19 16.50
CA LYS A 286 8.62 25.12 15.54
C LYS A 286 8.62 23.87 14.69
N PHE A 287 7.66 22.97 14.85
CA PHE A 287 7.55 21.78 14.02
C PHE A 287 7.18 22.19 12.60
N ILE A 288 7.85 21.58 11.61
CA ILE A 288 7.52 21.78 10.18
C ILE A 288 6.09 21.34 9.89
N ALA A 289 5.65 20.23 10.49
CA ALA A 289 4.28 19.78 10.46
C ALA A 289 3.74 19.69 11.88
N PRO A 290 2.53 20.21 12.16
CA PRO A 290 1.97 20.18 13.51
C PRO A 290 1.64 18.76 13.95
N ILE A 291 1.79 18.49 15.24
CA ILE A 291 1.32 17.25 15.84
C ILE A 291 -0.17 17.37 16.16
N ILE A 292 -0.93 16.29 16.01
CA ILE A 292 -2.37 16.28 16.35
C ILE A 292 -2.52 16.46 17.86
N ASN A 293 -2.98 17.64 18.27
CA ASN A 293 -3.13 18.03 19.69
C ASN A 293 -4.59 18.16 20.14
N HIS A 294 -5.55 17.92 19.25
CA HIS A 294 -6.99 18.06 19.49
C HIS A 294 -7.78 16.81 19.07
N GLY A 295 -9.06 16.79 19.37
CA GLY A 295 -9.95 15.71 18.98
C GLY A 295 -9.67 14.34 19.61
N PRO A 296 -10.29 13.29 19.08
CA PRO A 296 -10.17 11.94 19.62
C PRO A 296 -8.81 11.29 19.38
N TYR A 297 -8.07 11.73 18.35
CA TYR A 297 -6.79 11.16 17.91
C TYR A 297 -5.58 11.97 18.40
N ARG A 298 -5.76 12.95 19.32
CA ARG A 298 -4.67 13.76 19.86
C ARG A 298 -3.59 12.89 20.55
N TYR A 299 -2.34 13.31 20.49
CA TYR A 299 -1.19 12.55 20.99
C TYR A 299 -1.29 12.16 22.48
N GLN A 300 -2.04 12.93 23.30
CA GLN A 300 -2.29 12.58 24.71
C GLN A 300 -3.21 11.36 24.87
N LYS A 301 -3.90 10.91 23.81
CA LYS A 301 -4.81 9.75 23.85
C LYS A 301 -4.34 8.59 22.96
N VAL A 302 -3.67 8.91 21.86
CA VAL A 302 -3.19 7.93 20.90
C VAL A 302 -1.68 8.10 20.79
N ASN A 303 -0.93 7.21 21.43
CA ASN A 303 0.52 7.21 21.38
C ASN A 303 1.10 5.82 21.65
N VAL A 304 2.37 5.63 21.29
CA VAL A 304 3.07 4.34 21.44
C VAL A 304 3.22 3.95 22.90
N ALA A 305 3.64 4.89 23.76
CA ALA A 305 3.93 4.61 25.18
C ALA A 305 2.71 4.02 25.90
N ASP A 306 1.55 4.66 25.76
CA ASP A 306 0.30 4.17 26.36
C ASP A 306 -0.16 2.86 25.70
N SER A 307 0.02 2.71 24.37
CA SER A 307 -0.33 1.49 23.66
C SER A 307 0.48 0.29 24.11
N LEU A 308 1.74 0.46 24.45
CA LEU A 308 2.61 -0.61 24.99
C LEU A 308 2.20 -1.05 26.39
N LEU A 309 1.67 -0.13 27.23
CA LEU A 309 1.22 -0.45 28.59
C LEU A 309 -0.09 -1.25 28.61
N HIS A 310 -0.87 -1.23 27.54
CA HIS A 310 -2.17 -1.88 27.47
C HIS A 310 -2.13 -3.16 26.63
N HIS A 311 -2.08 -4.34 27.25
CA HIS A 311 -1.99 -5.65 26.58
C HIS A 311 -3.07 -5.92 25.52
N ASN A 312 -4.23 -5.29 25.60
CA ASN A 312 -5.31 -5.39 24.59
C ASN A 312 -5.33 -4.21 23.62
N SER A 313 -4.22 -3.46 23.47
CA SER A 313 -4.14 -2.36 22.52
C SER A 313 -4.15 -2.85 21.07
N LEU A 314 -4.43 -1.94 20.13
CA LEU A 314 -4.28 -2.22 18.71
C LEU A 314 -2.84 -2.61 18.37
N LEU A 315 -1.86 -1.93 18.98
CA LEU A 315 -0.43 -2.18 18.76
C LEU A 315 -0.07 -3.65 19.05
N HIS A 316 -0.49 -4.21 20.18
CA HIS A 316 -0.20 -5.61 20.50
C HIS A 316 -0.84 -6.57 19.49
N ARG A 317 -2.07 -6.30 19.03
CA ARG A 317 -2.72 -7.10 18.00
C ARG A 317 -1.96 -7.08 16.68
N ILE A 318 -1.44 -5.91 16.29
CA ILE A 318 -0.66 -5.78 15.05
C ILE A 318 0.70 -6.44 15.20
N ILE A 319 1.34 -6.35 16.38
CA ILE A 319 2.57 -7.09 16.69
C ILE A 319 2.34 -8.60 16.54
N ASP A 320 1.25 -9.15 17.07
CA ASP A 320 0.92 -10.58 16.93
C ASP A 320 0.76 -10.97 15.45
N ILE A 321 0.04 -10.16 14.67
CA ILE A 321 -0.14 -10.39 13.23
C ILE A 321 1.22 -10.33 12.50
N ALA A 322 2.04 -9.32 12.78
CA ALA A 322 3.33 -9.13 12.14
C ALA A 322 4.32 -10.25 12.49
N ASN A 323 4.38 -10.65 13.77
CA ASN A 323 5.22 -11.75 14.22
C ASN A 323 4.79 -13.06 13.54
N THR A 324 3.49 -13.37 13.53
CA THR A 324 2.98 -14.55 12.81
C THR A 324 3.36 -14.51 11.33
N ARG A 325 3.20 -13.35 10.66
CA ARG A 325 3.58 -13.20 9.27
C ARG A 325 5.07 -13.42 9.03
N SER A 326 5.92 -13.01 9.97
CA SER A 326 7.38 -13.21 9.92
C SER A 326 7.78 -14.68 9.99
N GLU A 327 6.96 -15.53 10.61
CA GLU A 327 7.15 -16.99 10.61
C GLU A 327 6.82 -17.63 9.24
N PHE A 328 6.11 -16.89 8.36
CA PHE A 328 5.68 -17.34 7.05
C PHE A 328 6.13 -16.38 5.93
N PRO A 329 7.46 -16.13 5.76
CA PRO A 329 7.97 -15.19 4.76
C PRO A 329 7.60 -15.59 3.33
N GLU A 330 7.40 -16.87 3.08
CA GLU A 330 7.01 -17.42 1.79
C GLU A 330 5.68 -16.91 1.24
N ILE A 331 4.76 -16.41 2.06
CA ILE A 331 3.51 -15.75 1.60
C ILE A 331 3.81 -14.64 0.59
N ALA A 332 5.01 -14.04 0.66
CA ALA A 332 5.40 -12.97 -0.26
C ALA A 332 5.49 -13.45 -1.72
N VAL A 333 6.02 -14.63 -1.96
CA VAL A 333 6.38 -15.14 -3.29
C VAL A 333 5.84 -16.53 -3.61
N ALA A 334 5.29 -17.25 -2.61
CA ALA A 334 4.77 -18.59 -2.84
C ALA A 334 3.62 -18.60 -3.83
N PRO A 335 3.51 -19.66 -4.65
CA PRO A 335 2.30 -19.92 -5.40
C PRO A 335 1.08 -19.95 -4.48
N PHE A 336 0.04 -19.25 -4.88
CA PHE A 336 -1.19 -19.19 -4.11
C PHE A 336 -2.43 -19.43 -4.97
N ARG A 337 -3.52 -19.77 -4.31
CA ARG A 337 -4.83 -19.86 -4.94
C ARG A 337 -5.94 -19.43 -4.00
N LEU A 338 -7.03 -18.97 -4.57
CA LEU A 338 -8.26 -18.68 -3.85
C LEU A 338 -8.96 -19.99 -3.46
N ILE A 339 -9.41 -20.05 -2.22
CA ILE A 339 -10.23 -21.16 -1.72
C ILE A 339 -11.68 -20.96 -2.18
N THR A 340 -12.34 -22.02 -2.62
CA THR A 340 -13.77 -21.98 -2.94
C THR A 340 -14.58 -21.96 -1.66
N ILE A 341 -15.32 -20.87 -1.46
CA ILE A 341 -16.10 -20.60 -0.25
C ILE A 341 -17.53 -20.25 -0.67
N ASP A 342 -18.52 -20.80 0.04
CA ASP A 342 -19.96 -20.59 -0.20
C ASP A 342 -20.52 -19.28 0.41
N ASN A 343 -19.66 -18.42 0.93
CA ASN A 343 -20.02 -17.15 1.54
C ASN A 343 -19.23 -15.98 0.91
N ASP A 344 -19.94 -14.98 0.41
CA ASP A 344 -19.35 -13.82 -0.26
C ASP A 344 -18.64 -12.83 0.68
N ALA A 345 -18.88 -12.91 1.98
CA ALA A 345 -18.19 -12.08 2.95
C ALA A 345 -16.79 -12.58 3.28
N VAL A 346 -16.46 -13.83 2.95
CA VAL A 346 -15.19 -14.47 3.34
C VAL A 346 -14.22 -14.53 2.17
N LEU A 347 -13.00 -14.04 2.38
CA LEU A 347 -11.84 -14.32 1.53
C LEU A 347 -11.04 -15.46 2.16
N GLY A 348 -10.68 -16.45 1.36
CA GLY A 348 -9.78 -17.54 1.74
C GLY A 348 -8.65 -17.67 0.74
N LEU A 349 -7.41 -17.71 1.22
CA LEU A 349 -6.20 -17.90 0.44
C LEU A 349 -5.46 -19.16 0.90
N TYR A 350 -4.92 -19.88 -0.04
CA TYR A 350 -4.09 -21.06 0.16
C TYR A 350 -2.72 -20.84 -0.47
N TYR A 351 -1.68 -20.94 0.33
CA TYR A 351 -0.29 -20.86 -0.09
C TYR A 351 0.35 -22.23 0.02
N GLU A 352 1.21 -22.57 -0.92
CA GLU A 352 1.86 -23.85 -0.96
C GLU A 352 3.36 -23.70 -1.29
N THR A 353 4.20 -24.25 -0.43
CA THR A 353 5.64 -24.36 -0.64
C THR A 353 6.06 -25.83 -0.62
N ASP A 354 7.34 -26.10 -0.80
CA ASP A 354 7.89 -27.46 -0.69
C ASP A 354 7.86 -28.02 0.75
N GLU A 355 7.88 -27.15 1.76
CA GLU A 355 7.97 -27.54 3.15
C GLU A 355 6.62 -27.53 3.86
N ARG A 356 5.77 -26.55 3.57
CA ARG A 356 4.51 -26.33 4.29
C ARG A 356 3.42 -25.69 3.44
N SER A 357 2.21 -25.72 3.93
CA SER A 357 1.06 -25.03 3.36
C SER A 357 0.40 -24.13 4.38
N ILE A 358 -0.14 -23.00 3.94
CA ILE A 358 -0.76 -22.00 4.78
C ILE A 358 -2.16 -21.69 4.24
N LEU A 359 -3.12 -21.55 5.16
CA LEU A 359 -4.49 -21.12 4.87
C LEU A 359 -4.76 -19.84 5.63
N THR A 360 -5.33 -18.86 4.97
CA THR A 360 -5.82 -17.64 5.62
C THR A 360 -7.28 -17.42 5.29
N PHE A 361 -8.08 -17.06 6.30
CA PHE A 361 -9.49 -16.72 6.15
C PHE A 361 -9.77 -15.40 6.85
N VAL A 362 -10.51 -14.51 6.18
CA VAL A 362 -10.91 -13.21 6.71
C VAL A 362 -12.37 -12.90 6.35
N ASN A 363 -13.15 -12.37 7.29
CA ASN A 363 -14.58 -12.05 7.11
C ASN A 363 -14.78 -10.53 7.04
N PHE A 364 -15.14 -10.02 5.87
CA PHE A 364 -15.43 -8.60 5.64
C PHE A 364 -16.76 -8.12 6.24
N SER A 365 -17.65 -9.04 6.63
CA SER A 365 -18.93 -8.70 7.26
C SER A 365 -18.74 -8.31 8.73
N ASN A 366 -19.61 -7.43 9.21
CA ASN A 366 -19.72 -7.10 10.64
C ASN A 366 -20.50 -8.17 11.44
N GLN A 367 -21.04 -9.19 10.80
CA GLN A 367 -21.76 -10.30 11.42
C GLN A 367 -20.89 -11.56 11.47
N PRO A 368 -21.07 -12.40 12.49
CA PRO A 368 -20.50 -13.74 12.48
C PRO A 368 -21.03 -14.54 11.29
N VAL A 369 -20.17 -15.34 10.69
CA VAL A 369 -20.50 -16.21 9.56
C VAL A 369 -20.02 -17.63 9.81
N GLN A 370 -20.82 -18.59 9.33
CA GLN A 370 -20.39 -19.96 9.10
C GLN A 370 -20.28 -20.17 7.60
N PHE A 371 -19.29 -20.90 7.18
CA PHE A 371 -19.02 -21.13 5.76
C PHE A 371 -18.37 -22.49 5.53
N THR A 372 -18.52 -22.97 4.30
CA THR A 372 -17.89 -24.18 3.80
C THR A 372 -16.72 -23.81 2.89
N ALA A 373 -15.52 -24.26 3.22
CA ALA A 373 -14.35 -24.13 2.39
C ALA A 373 -14.05 -25.45 1.66
N LYS A 374 -13.81 -25.40 0.34
CA LYS A 374 -13.56 -26.55 -0.52
C LYS A 374 -12.19 -26.47 -1.18
N GLY A 375 -11.64 -27.65 -1.53
CA GLY A 375 -10.36 -27.72 -2.22
C GLY A 375 -9.16 -27.62 -1.28
N ILE A 376 -9.36 -27.75 0.02
CA ILE A 376 -8.29 -27.85 1.02
C ILE A 376 -7.73 -29.29 0.97
N ARG A 377 -6.40 -29.42 1.04
CA ARG A 377 -5.79 -30.75 1.13
C ARG A 377 -6.11 -31.41 2.47
N ASN A 378 -6.30 -32.72 2.43
CA ASN A 378 -6.53 -33.51 3.65
C ASN A 378 -5.24 -33.56 4.47
N ALA A 379 -5.25 -32.91 5.62
CA ALA A 379 -4.14 -32.81 6.55
C ALA A 379 -4.65 -32.35 7.92
N THR A 380 -3.81 -32.52 8.93
CA THR A 380 -4.04 -31.86 10.22
C THR A 380 -3.49 -30.45 10.16
N TRP A 381 -4.36 -29.46 10.31
CA TRP A 381 -4.00 -28.05 10.27
C TRP A 381 -3.95 -27.46 11.68
N THR A 382 -2.93 -26.69 11.96
CA THR A 382 -2.74 -25.98 13.23
C THR A 382 -3.06 -24.52 13.08
N ALA A 383 -3.91 -23.98 13.93
CA ALA A 383 -4.17 -22.53 13.97
C ALA A 383 -2.92 -21.80 14.49
N CYS A 384 -2.50 -20.73 13.79
CA CYS A 384 -1.35 -19.91 14.16
C CYS A 384 -1.71 -18.45 14.41
N LEU A 385 -2.87 -17.98 13.90
CA LEU A 385 -3.37 -16.62 14.15
C LEU A 385 -4.89 -16.64 14.19
N GLU A 386 -5.49 -16.03 15.21
CA GLU A 386 -6.94 -15.91 15.36
C GLU A 386 -7.30 -14.58 16.05
N ASP A 387 -8.41 -13.92 15.63
CA ASP A 387 -8.90 -12.70 16.28
C ASP A 387 -9.47 -12.95 17.67
N LYS A 388 -9.92 -14.17 17.91
CA LYS A 388 -10.42 -14.70 19.19
C LYS A 388 -10.31 -16.22 19.20
N ARG A 389 -10.56 -16.86 20.34
CA ARG A 389 -10.66 -18.31 20.41
C ARG A 389 -11.92 -18.81 19.69
N TYR A 390 -11.78 -19.90 18.94
CA TYR A 390 -12.85 -20.61 18.25
C TYR A 390 -12.91 -22.06 18.74
N ASP A 391 -14.13 -22.59 18.86
CA ASP A 391 -14.38 -23.96 19.37
C ASP A 391 -14.53 -24.99 18.24
N ASP A 392 -14.51 -24.56 16.98
CA ASP A 392 -14.57 -25.45 15.83
C ASP A 392 -13.24 -26.20 15.68
N ALA A 393 -13.39 -27.49 15.42
CA ALA A 393 -12.31 -28.44 15.40
C ALA A 393 -11.27 -28.19 14.27
N LEU A 394 -10.16 -28.91 14.43
CA LEU A 394 -9.10 -29.04 13.43
C LEU A 394 -9.64 -29.25 12.01
N ILE A 395 -9.10 -28.51 11.04
CA ILE A 395 -9.40 -28.72 9.63
C ILE A 395 -8.91 -30.12 9.25
N CYS A 396 -9.83 -30.99 8.90
CA CYS A 396 -9.54 -32.33 8.41
C CYS A 396 -10.45 -32.67 7.25
N GLY A 397 -9.86 -32.90 6.05
CA GLY A 397 -10.58 -33.27 4.84
C GLY A 397 -10.60 -32.22 3.74
N LYS A 398 -11.18 -32.59 2.58
CA LYS A 398 -11.24 -31.73 1.37
C LYS A 398 -12.31 -30.64 1.42
N THR A 399 -13.27 -30.78 2.34
CA THR A 399 -14.38 -29.82 2.58
C THR A 399 -14.51 -29.62 4.05
N VAL A 400 -14.44 -28.38 4.50
CA VAL A 400 -14.38 -28.03 5.92
C VAL A 400 -15.40 -26.95 6.22
N GLN A 401 -16.12 -27.10 7.33
CA GLN A 401 -16.97 -26.05 7.89
C GLN A 401 -16.20 -25.27 8.93
N LEU A 402 -16.20 -23.96 8.81
CA LEU A 402 -15.52 -23.03 9.70
C LEU A 402 -16.45 -21.88 10.09
N SER A 403 -16.14 -21.26 11.21
CA SER A 403 -16.79 -20.04 11.66
C SER A 403 -15.78 -18.88 11.77
N LEU A 404 -16.25 -17.66 11.52
CA LEU A 404 -15.53 -16.40 11.76
C LEU A 404 -16.47 -15.41 12.44
N GLY A 405 -15.96 -14.68 13.42
CA GLY A 405 -16.63 -13.51 13.97
C GLY A 405 -16.82 -12.42 12.92
N GLY A 406 -17.67 -11.42 13.19
CA GLY A 406 -17.70 -10.22 12.34
C GLY A 406 -16.34 -9.54 12.34
N TYR A 407 -15.79 -9.22 11.16
CA TYR A 407 -14.40 -8.76 11.00
C TYR A 407 -13.38 -9.71 11.63
N GLY A 408 -13.66 -11.01 11.66
CA GLY A 408 -12.78 -12.05 12.19
C GLY A 408 -11.77 -12.53 11.16
N TYR A 409 -10.68 -13.09 11.65
CA TYR A 409 -9.63 -13.68 10.82
C TYR A 409 -9.05 -14.91 11.51
N ARG A 410 -8.62 -15.90 10.70
CA ARG A 410 -7.96 -17.13 11.15
C ARG A 410 -6.94 -17.59 10.14
N TRP A 411 -5.75 -17.96 10.61
CA TRP A 411 -4.70 -18.55 9.81
C TRP A 411 -4.35 -19.92 10.34
N PHE A 412 -4.05 -20.84 9.43
CA PHE A 412 -3.67 -22.20 9.72
C PHE A 412 -2.46 -22.59 8.86
N TRP A 413 -1.68 -23.51 9.37
CA TRP A 413 -0.57 -24.07 8.64
C TRP A 413 -0.46 -25.58 8.85
N THR A 414 0.25 -26.27 7.96
CA THR A 414 0.58 -27.69 8.06
C THR A 414 1.88 -27.99 7.36
N HIS A 415 2.66 -28.96 7.83
CA HIS A 415 3.81 -29.48 7.10
C HIS A 415 3.38 -30.27 5.85
N ARG A 416 4.14 -30.19 4.77
CA ARG A 416 3.85 -30.96 3.54
C ARG A 416 3.91 -32.48 3.75
N SER A 417 4.80 -32.94 4.63
CA SER A 417 4.87 -34.35 5.03
C SER A 417 3.59 -34.86 5.71
N ALA A 418 2.77 -33.98 6.26
CA ALA A 418 1.48 -34.29 6.85
C ALA A 418 0.32 -34.27 5.85
N LEU A 419 0.57 -33.92 4.58
CA LEU A 419 -0.42 -33.94 3.51
C LEU A 419 -0.60 -35.38 3.02
N ARG A 420 -1.81 -35.92 3.14
CA ARG A 420 -2.21 -37.26 2.67
C ARG A 420 -3.21 -37.18 1.52
#